data_60f775d724d787948cd4b7f04c965462
#
_entry.id   60f775d724d787948cd4b7f04c965462
#
_cell.length_a   1.000
_cell.length_b   1.000
_cell.length_c   1.000
_cell.angle_alpha   90.00
_cell.angle_beta   90.00
_cell.angle_gamma   90.00
#
_symmetry.space_group_name_H-M   'P 1'
#
loop_
_entity.id
_entity.type
_entity.pdbx_description
1 polymer ?
#
loop_
_entity_poly.entity_id
_entity_poly.type
_entity_poly.pdbx_seq_one_letter_code
_entity_poly.pdbx_strand_id
1 'polypeptide(L)'
;DILLYIASSLINAKNNGESISPYVRFTSYDYLVTTNKSTGGEQYNQMKASLSRLRGTSIETNIKTNDIEITEGFGLIDNYRVVKEGKNGKALAMEVKVSDWFYNSIMGNEVLTIDRGYFRLKKPTDRRLYELARKHCGNQNVWKISLDKLKVKLGTVSPIRTLRFNMRKLIDSNHLPEYNISMYEDVVTFTRKEPPKAPTKTQIYKGAKPGESYDQAKTRMSAKTGIKDMKKALGKR
;
A
#
# COMPACT_ATOMS: atom_id res chain seq x y z
N ASP A 1 3.59 -5.53 4.07
CA ASP A 1 3.68 -5.67 2.60
C ASP A 1 2.92 -6.90 2.09
N ILE A 2 3.07 -8.11 2.72
CA ILE A 2 2.43 -9.36 2.26
C ILE A 2 0.90 -9.23 2.25
N LEU A 3 0.29 -8.75 3.35
CA LEU A 3 -1.17 -8.56 3.41
C LEU A 3 -1.68 -7.59 2.35
N LEU A 4 -0.95 -6.51 2.10
CA LEU A 4 -1.31 -5.55 1.04
C LEU A 4 -1.25 -6.19 -0.35
N TYR A 5 -0.24 -7.02 -0.60
CA TYR A 5 -0.11 -7.77 -1.84
C TYR A 5 -1.28 -8.75 -2.01
N ILE A 6 -1.60 -9.52 -0.97
CA ILE A 6 -2.71 -10.49 -0.96
C ILE A 6 -4.06 -9.77 -1.16
N ALA A 7 -4.30 -8.67 -0.42
CA ALA A 7 -5.52 -7.88 -0.58
C ALA A 7 -5.67 -7.34 -2.01
N SER A 8 -4.58 -6.82 -2.59
CA SER A 8 -4.58 -6.33 -3.98
C SER A 8 -4.88 -7.46 -4.97
N SER A 9 -4.34 -8.66 -4.76
CA SER A 9 -4.61 -9.81 -5.62
C SER A 9 -6.08 -10.22 -5.56
N LEU A 10 -6.67 -10.29 -4.36
CA LEU A 10 -8.09 -10.63 -4.19
C LEU A 10 -9.01 -9.55 -4.78
N ILE A 11 -8.70 -8.26 -4.58
CA ILE A 11 -9.47 -7.15 -5.14
C ILE A 11 -9.41 -7.17 -6.67
N ASN A 12 -8.25 -7.42 -7.26
CA ASN A 12 -8.10 -7.50 -8.71
C ASN A 12 -8.92 -8.67 -9.28
N ALA A 13 -8.84 -9.86 -8.69
CA ALA A 13 -9.62 -11.01 -9.09
C ALA A 13 -11.14 -10.72 -8.99
N LYS A 14 -11.58 -10.11 -7.87
CA LYS A 14 -12.97 -9.68 -7.70
C LYS A 14 -13.43 -8.71 -8.78
N ASN A 15 -12.62 -7.69 -9.09
CA ASN A 15 -12.95 -6.67 -10.09
C ASN A 15 -13.00 -7.24 -11.51
N ASN A 16 -12.23 -8.30 -11.77
CA ASN A 16 -12.25 -9.03 -13.05
C ASN A 16 -13.41 -10.06 -13.15
N GLY A 17 -14.21 -10.21 -12.11
CA GLY A 17 -15.30 -11.20 -12.08
C GLY A 17 -14.80 -12.64 -11.92
N GLU A 18 -13.57 -12.84 -11.47
CA GLU A 18 -12.99 -14.16 -11.23
C GLU A 18 -13.55 -14.76 -9.93
N SER A 19 -13.62 -16.09 -9.86
CA SER A 19 -13.95 -16.80 -8.61
C SER A 19 -12.84 -16.58 -7.60
N ILE A 20 -13.21 -16.04 -6.44
CA ILE A 20 -12.28 -15.74 -5.36
C ILE A 20 -12.58 -16.63 -4.14
N SER A 21 -11.51 -16.95 -3.42
CA SER A 21 -11.57 -17.74 -2.18
C SER A 21 -10.58 -17.15 -1.17
N PRO A 22 -10.68 -17.51 0.13
CA PRO A 22 -9.69 -17.07 1.11
C PRO A 22 -8.28 -17.63 0.86
N TYR A 23 -8.08 -18.50 -0.11
CA TYR A 23 -6.79 -19.04 -0.51
C TYR A 23 -6.19 -18.21 -1.65
N VAL A 24 -5.02 -17.65 -1.43
CA VAL A 24 -4.27 -16.88 -2.42
C VAL A 24 -2.96 -17.59 -2.73
N ARG A 25 -2.76 -17.91 -4.01
CA ARG A 25 -1.53 -18.54 -4.50
C ARG A 25 -0.74 -17.55 -5.33
N PHE A 26 0.56 -17.42 -5.05
CA PHE A 26 1.45 -16.51 -5.75
C PHE A 26 2.89 -17.03 -5.72
N THR A 27 3.73 -16.51 -6.62
CA THR A 27 5.16 -16.79 -6.58
C THR A 27 5.88 -15.79 -5.68
N SER A 28 6.95 -16.22 -5.05
CA SER A 28 7.78 -15.32 -4.25
C SER A 28 8.37 -14.19 -5.11
N TYR A 29 8.70 -14.51 -6.36
CA TYR A 29 9.23 -13.53 -7.31
C TYR A 29 8.23 -12.39 -7.56
N ASP A 30 6.98 -12.72 -7.90
CA ASP A 30 5.93 -11.71 -8.14
C ASP A 30 5.70 -10.82 -6.92
N TYR A 31 5.67 -11.42 -5.73
CA TYR A 31 5.56 -10.65 -4.49
C TYR A 31 6.74 -9.68 -4.32
N LEU A 32 7.98 -10.15 -4.47
CA LEU A 32 9.17 -9.33 -4.26
C LEU A 32 9.25 -8.18 -5.28
N VAL A 33 8.96 -8.46 -6.55
CA VAL A 33 8.95 -7.44 -7.61
C VAL A 33 7.83 -6.41 -7.39
N THR A 34 6.62 -6.88 -7.11
CA THR A 34 5.45 -6.00 -6.87
C THR A 34 5.66 -5.09 -5.67
N THR A 35 6.29 -5.60 -4.61
CA THR A 35 6.55 -4.83 -3.38
C THR A 35 7.89 -4.09 -3.37
N ASN A 36 8.54 -3.97 -4.55
CA ASN A 36 9.80 -3.25 -4.75
C ASN A 36 10.94 -3.74 -3.83
N LYS A 37 11.05 -5.06 -3.69
CA LYS A 37 12.11 -5.74 -2.94
C LYS A 37 13.10 -6.41 -3.89
N SER A 38 14.33 -6.60 -3.43
CA SER A 38 15.30 -7.40 -4.17
C SER A 38 14.88 -8.89 -4.20
N THR A 39 15.32 -9.62 -5.22
CA THR A 39 14.94 -11.03 -5.45
C THR A 39 15.98 -12.03 -4.94
N GLY A 40 16.88 -11.61 -4.06
CA GLY A 40 17.93 -12.46 -3.46
C GLY A 40 17.40 -13.43 -2.41
N GLY A 41 18.21 -14.45 -2.08
CA GLY A 41 17.85 -15.50 -1.13
C GLY A 41 17.46 -14.99 0.26
N GLU A 42 18.10 -13.92 0.74
CA GLU A 42 17.77 -13.28 2.01
C GLU A 42 16.32 -12.78 2.04
N GLN A 43 15.81 -12.22 0.94
CA GLN A 43 14.43 -11.74 0.85
C GLN A 43 13.41 -12.88 0.91
N TYR A 44 13.76 -14.05 0.41
CA TYR A 44 12.96 -15.27 0.58
C TYR A 44 12.82 -15.68 2.04
N ASN A 45 13.94 -15.67 2.77
CA ASN A 45 13.94 -16.00 4.20
C ASN A 45 13.12 -14.98 5.00
N GLN A 46 13.27 -13.70 4.72
CA GLN A 46 12.52 -12.63 5.35
C GLN A 46 11.00 -12.74 5.05
N MET A 47 10.63 -13.11 3.84
CA MET A 47 9.22 -13.34 3.46
C MET A 47 8.63 -14.50 4.25
N LYS A 48 9.32 -15.65 4.33
CA LYS A 48 8.89 -16.80 5.13
C LYS A 48 8.74 -16.45 6.61
N ALA A 49 9.73 -15.73 7.18
CA ALA A 49 9.66 -15.25 8.55
C ALA A 49 8.50 -14.28 8.77
N SER A 50 8.16 -13.46 7.78
CA SER A 50 7.01 -12.55 7.84
C SER A 50 5.68 -13.30 7.84
N LEU A 51 5.53 -14.35 7.04
CA LEU A 51 4.35 -15.22 7.06
C LEU A 51 4.19 -15.93 8.41
N SER A 52 5.29 -16.41 8.99
CA SER A 52 5.28 -17.03 10.32
C SER A 52 4.82 -16.05 11.40
N ARG A 53 5.31 -14.82 11.38
CA ARG A 53 4.87 -13.76 12.31
C ARG A 53 3.40 -13.43 12.13
N LEU A 54 2.92 -13.27 10.89
CA LEU A 54 1.51 -12.98 10.61
C LEU A 54 0.59 -14.08 11.11
N ARG A 55 0.97 -15.34 10.95
CA ARG A 55 0.21 -16.49 11.49
C ARG A 55 0.18 -16.48 13.02
N GLY A 56 1.28 -16.10 13.67
CA GLY A 56 1.38 -16.02 15.13
C GLY A 56 0.77 -14.74 15.74
N THR A 57 0.28 -13.81 14.91
CA THR A 57 -0.33 -12.56 15.39
C THR A 57 -1.81 -12.76 15.62
N SER A 58 -2.27 -12.58 16.86
CA SER A 58 -3.69 -12.49 17.21
C SER A 58 -4.08 -11.03 17.41
N ILE A 59 -5.24 -10.66 16.90
CA ILE A 59 -5.87 -9.35 17.08
C ILE A 59 -7.11 -9.59 17.90
N GLU A 60 -7.26 -8.85 18.98
CA GLU A 60 -8.46 -8.83 19.79
C GLU A 60 -9.15 -7.48 19.62
N THR A 61 -10.45 -7.52 19.36
CA THR A 61 -11.28 -6.32 19.22
C THR A 61 -12.47 -6.42 20.15
N ASN A 62 -12.82 -5.29 20.72
CA ASN A 62 -14.08 -5.13 21.45
C ASN A 62 -15.00 -4.20 20.63
N ILE A 63 -15.98 -4.78 19.98
CA ILE A 63 -16.95 -4.03 19.20
C ILE A 63 -18.20 -3.86 20.05
N LYS A 64 -18.61 -2.60 20.28
CA LYS A 64 -19.89 -2.28 20.92
C LYS A 64 -20.91 -1.97 19.86
N THR A 65 -21.98 -2.77 19.82
CA THR A 65 -23.13 -2.52 18.95
C THR A 65 -24.38 -2.64 19.80
N ASN A 66 -25.11 -1.54 19.94
CA ASN A 66 -26.27 -1.45 20.85
C ASN A 66 -25.89 -2.00 22.23
N ASP A 67 -26.05 -1.92 23.25
CA ASP A 67 -25.65 -2.37 24.60
C ASP A 67 -24.93 -3.73 24.70
N ILE A 68 -24.53 -4.33 23.56
CA ILE A 68 -23.77 -5.57 23.52
C ILE A 68 -22.32 -5.29 23.17
N GLU A 69 -21.40 -5.73 24.03
CA GLU A 69 -19.96 -5.73 23.78
C GLU A 69 -19.52 -7.14 23.36
N ILE A 70 -18.98 -7.26 22.15
CA ILE A 70 -18.44 -8.52 21.65
C ILE A 70 -16.92 -8.40 21.64
N THR A 71 -16.26 -9.26 22.39
CA THR A 71 -14.80 -9.44 22.29
C THR A 71 -14.54 -10.59 21.34
N GLU A 72 -13.86 -10.31 20.24
CA GLU A 72 -13.50 -11.29 19.22
C GLU A 72 -12.00 -11.30 19.02
N GLY A 73 -11.41 -12.51 19.05
CA GLY A 73 -10.00 -12.74 18.76
C GLY A 73 -9.84 -13.45 17.40
N PHE A 74 -9.02 -12.89 16.51
CA PHE A 74 -8.76 -13.50 15.22
C PHE A 74 -7.32 -13.26 14.74
N GLY A 75 -6.84 -14.10 13.81
CA GLY A 75 -5.57 -13.88 13.11
C GLY A 75 -5.76 -13.11 11.82
N LEU A 76 -4.66 -12.68 11.21
CA LEU A 76 -4.67 -12.08 9.87
C LEU A 76 -4.59 -13.15 8.78
N ILE A 77 -3.88 -14.24 9.05
CA ILE A 77 -3.81 -15.43 8.20
C ILE A 77 -4.01 -16.68 9.06
N ASP A 78 -4.70 -17.67 8.53
CA ASP A 78 -4.93 -18.95 9.22
C ASP A 78 -3.74 -19.90 9.03
N ASN A 79 -3.31 -20.06 7.79
CA ASN A 79 -2.17 -20.89 7.46
C ASN A 79 -1.44 -20.41 6.19
N TYR A 80 -0.26 -20.98 5.96
CA TYR A 80 0.47 -20.82 4.72
C TYR A 80 1.23 -22.09 4.35
N ARG A 81 1.45 -22.30 3.07
CA ARG A 81 2.28 -23.37 2.51
C ARG A 81 3.35 -22.80 1.60
N VAL A 82 4.53 -23.39 1.65
CA VAL A 82 5.61 -23.13 0.71
C VAL A 82 5.78 -24.36 -0.14
N VAL A 83 5.42 -24.26 -1.42
CA VAL A 83 5.60 -25.35 -2.38
C VAL A 83 6.99 -25.22 -2.98
N LYS A 84 7.82 -26.26 -2.84
CA LYS A 84 9.16 -26.33 -3.39
C LYS A 84 9.26 -27.40 -4.46
N GLU A 85 10.08 -27.15 -5.46
CA GLU A 85 10.45 -28.15 -6.46
C GLU A 85 11.47 -29.16 -5.89
N GLY A 86 11.26 -30.45 -6.14
CA GLY A 86 11.90 -31.57 -5.45
C GLY A 86 13.41 -31.50 -5.24
N LYS A 87 14.25 -31.65 -6.29
CA LYS A 87 15.70 -31.83 -6.11
C LYS A 87 16.51 -30.55 -5.79
N ASN A 88 16.06 -29.36 -6.22
CA ASN A 88 16.81 -28.11 -6.08
C ASN A 88 16.29 -27.16 -4.98
N GLY A 89 15.24 -27.55 -4.27
CA GLY A 89 14.68 -26.75 -3.16
C GLY A 89 14.17 -25.35 -3.55
N LYS A 90 14.03 -25.05 -4.86
CA LYS A 90 13.52 -23.77 -5.34
C LYS A 90 12.05 -23.62 -4.98
N ALA A 91 11.70 -22.53 -4.34
CA ALA A 91 10.30 -22.25 -4.02
C ALA A 91 9.52 -21.92 -5.31
N LEU A 92 8.54 -22.76 -5.67
CA LEU A 92 7.69 -22.58 -6.83
C LEU A 92 6.53 -21.64 -6.55
N ALA A 93 5.86 -21.82 -5.41
CA ALA A 93 4.69 -21.06 -5.04
C ALA A 93 4.55 -20.92 -3.52
N MET A 94 3.85 -19.88 -3.13
CA MET A 94 3.31 -19.68 -1.81
C MET A 94 1.79 -19.78 -1.90
N GLU A 95 1.18 -20.45 -0.94
CA GLU A 95 -0.28 -20.48 -0.76
C GLU A 95 -0.57 -19.97 0.65
N VAL A 96 -1.44 -18.99 0.76
CA VAL A 96 -1.82 -18.38 2.04
C VAL A 96 -3.32 -18.42 2.16
N LYS A 97 -3.82 -18.99 3.25
CA LYS A 97 -5.23 -18.85 3.65
C LYS A 97 -5.34 -17.66 4.58
N VAL A 98 -6.02 -16.62 4.12
CA VAL A 98 -6.35 -15.46 4.97
C VAL A 98 -7.49 -15.83 5.92
N SER A 99 -7.57 -15.14 7.08
CA SER A 99 -8.68 -15.33 8.00
C SER A 99 -10.02 -14.91 7.39
N ASP A 100 -11.09 -15.48 7.88
CA ASP A 100 -12.44 -15.14 7.41
C ASP A 100 -12.75 -13.66 7.64
N TRP A 101 -12.28 -13.09 8.75
CA TRP A 101 -12.42 -11.66 9.02
C TRP A 101 -11.77 -10.80 7.93
N PHE A 102 -10.51 -11.12 7.57
CA PHE A 102 -9.78 -10.37 6.53
C PHE A 102 -10.41 -10.56 5.14
N TYR A 103 -10.83 -11.78 4.83
CA TYR A 103 -11.52 -12.08 3.58
C TYR A 103 -12.85 -11.33 3.46
N ASN A 104 -13.67 -11.35 4.51
CA ASN A 104 -14.96 -10.66 4.54
C ASN A 104 -14.81 -9.14 4.44
N SER A 105 -13.77 -8.55 5.06
CA SER A 105 -13.47 -7.12 4.91
C SER A 105 -13.17 -6.74 3.45
N ILE A 106 -12.49 -7.62 2.70
CA ILE A 106 -12.24 -7.41 1.26
C ILE A 106 -13.54 -7.55 0.47
N MET A 107 -14.35 -8.55 0.82
CA MET A 107 -15.65 -8.77 0.17
C MET A 107 -16.62 -7.61 0.40
N GLY A 108 -16.63 -7.05 1.61
CA GLY A 108 -17.43 -5.89 1.99
C GLY A 108 -16.92 -4.55 1.43
N ASN A 109 -15.81 -4.53 0.69
CA ASN A 109 -15.12 -3.30 0.25
C ASN A 109 -14.68 -2.38 1.41
N GLU A 110 -14.40 -2.95 2.58
CA GLU A 110 -13.98 -2.21 3.78
C GLU A 110 -12.48 -1.92 3.80
N VAL A 111 -11.81 -2.08 2.66
CA VAL A 111 -10.37 -1.87 2.50
C VAL A 111 -10.09 -0.62 1.68
N LEU A 112 -9.06 0.13 2.09
CA LEU A 112 -8.58 1.29 1.35
C LEU A 112 -7.53 0.87 0.32
N THR A 113 -7.68 1.34 -0.90
CA THR A 113 -6.63 1.21 -1.92
C THR A 113 -5.41 2.02 -1.53
N ILE A 114 -4.24 1.45 -1.76
CA ILE A 114 -2.93 2.05 -1.47
C ILE A 114 -2.17 2.21 -2.79
N ASP A 115 -1.59 3.38 -3.00
CA ASP A 115 -0.76 3.64 -4.18
C ASP A 115 0.50 2.77 -4.20
N ARG A 116 0.93 2.33 -5.37
CA ARG A 116 2.15 1.50 -5.53
C ARG A 116 3.42 2.19 -5.01
N GLY A 117 3.45 3.52 -5.00
CA GLY A 117 4.54 4.32 -4.43
C GLY A 117 4.76 4.06 -2.93
N TYR A 118 3.75 3.56 -2.22
CA TYR A 118 3.87 3.15 -0.82
C TYR A 118 5.02 2.17 -0.58
N PHE A 119 5.22 1.19 -1.45
CA PHE A 119 6.29 0.19 -1.32
C PHE A 119 7.70 0.77 -1.49
N ARG A 120 7.82 2.02 -1.97
CA ARG A 120 9.08 2.76 -2.05
C ARG A 120 9.41 3.53 -0.78
N LEU A 121 8.44 3.73 0.10
CA LEU A 121 8.65 4.35 1.40
C LEU A 121 9.46 3.41 2.29
N LYS A 122 10.68 3.80 2.61
CA LYS A 122 11.61 2.98 3.41
C LYS A 122 11.38 3.13 4.92
N LYS A 123 11.00 4.34 5.36
CA LYS A 123 10.84 4.64 6.78
C LYS A 123 9.45 4.22 7.27
N PRO A 124 9.35 3.50 8.39
CA PRO A 124 8.06 3.12 8.98
C PRO A 124 7.16 4.34 9.28
N THR A 125 7.75 5.45 9.72
CA THR A 125 7.01 6.70 9.98
C THR A 125 6.37 7.26 8.72
N ASP A 126 7.09 7.27 7.59
CA ASP A 126 6.56 7.78 6.31
C ASP A 126 5.41 6.89 5.80
N ARG A 127 5.54 5.58 5.96
CA ARG A 127 4.45 4.63 5.67
C ARG A 127 3.22 4.91 6.52
N ARG A 128 3.42 5.07 7.83
CA ARG A 128 2.30 5.36 8.74
C ARG A 128 1.65 6.70 8.46
N LEU A 129 2.43 7.72 8.11
CA LEU A 129 1.91 9.02 7.69
C LEU A 129 1.05 8.91 6.42
N TYR A 130 1.50 8.14 5.43
CA TYR A 130 0.73 7.88 4.22
C TYR A 130 -0.60 7.17 4.53
N GLU A 131 -0.58 6.12 5.36
CA GLU A 131 -1.79 5.39 5.77
C GLU A 131 -2.81 6.30 6.49
N LEU A 132 -2.32 7.17 7.39
CA LEU A 132 -3.15 8.15 8.08
C LEU A 132 -3.73 9.19 7.10
N ALA A 133 -2.90 9.70 6.19
CA ALA A 133 -3.36 10.61 5.15
C ALA A 133 -4.44 9.94 4.28
N ARG A 134 -4.20 8.70 3.85
CA ARG A 134 -5.15 7.93 3.03
C ARG A 134 -6.48 7.72 3.74
N LYS A 135 -6.43 7.36 5.03
CA LYS A 135 -7.63 7.16 5.86
C LYS A 135 -8.42 8.47 6.06
N HIS A 136 -7.74 9.55 6.37
CA HIS A 136 -8.40 10.78 6.82
C HIS A 136 -8.69 11.79 5.71
N CYS A 137 -7.86 11.85 4.66
CA CYS A 137 -8.24 12.63 3.47
C CYS A 137 -9.40 11.98 2.73
N GLY A 138 -9.42 10.63 2.59
CA GLY A 138 -10.53 9.90 1.98
C GLY A 138 -11.06 10.58 0.71
N ASN A 139 -12.32 11.00 0.72
CA ASN A 139 -12.95 11.82 -0.30
C ASN A 139 -12.74 13.34 -0.08
N GLN A 140 -12.14 13.74 1.05
CA GLN A 140 -11.78 15.12 1.32
C GLN A 140 -10.38 15.40 0.76
N ASN A 141 -10.20 16.55 0.16
CA ASN A 141 -8.91 16.91 -0.42
C ASN A 141 -7.88 17.33 0.62
N VAL A 142 -8.31 17.62 1.85
CA VAL A 142 -7.46 18.21 2.91
C VAL A 142 -7.77 17.58 4.26
N TRP A 143 -6.73 17.27 5.02
CA TRP A 143 -6.82 16.86 6.42
C TRP A 143 -5.81 17.62 7.26
N LYS A 144 -6.26 18.20 8.38
CA LYS A 144 -5.44 18.95 9.32
C LYS A 144 -5.40 18.26 10.68
N ILE A 145 -4.24 18.23 11.31
CA ILE A 145 -4.04 17.63 12.63
C ILE A 145 -2.90 18.32 13.37
N SER A 146 -3.06 18.55 14.69
CA SER A 146 -1.95 19.04 15.51
C SER A 146 -0.85 18.00 15.64
N LEU A 147 0.39 18.46 15.77
CA LEU A 147 1.57 17.60 15.85
C LEU A 147 1.51 16.64 17.04
N ASP A 148 0.93 17.06 18.17
CA ASP A 148 0.73 16.20 19.36
C ASP A 148 -0.22 15.05 19.08
N LYS A 149 -1.39 15.34 18.48
CA LYS A 149 -2.35 14.29 18.07
C LYS A 149 -1.77 13.38 17.01
N LEU A 150 -0.97 13.92 16.10
CA LEU A 150 -0.27 13.13 15.08
C LEU A 150 0.75 12.20 15.72
N LYS A 151 1.51 12.65 16.72
CA LYS A 151 2.43 11.83 17.51
C LYS A 151 1.74 10.58 18.09
N VAL A 152 0.58 10.78 18.72
CA VAL A 152 -0.21 9.67 19.27
C VAL A 152 -0.66 8.70 18.17
N LYS A 153 -1.18 9.21 17.04
CA LYS A 153 -1.62 8.38 15.91
C LYS A 153 -0.47 7.63 15.20
N LEU A 154 0.74 8.17 15.26
CA LEU A 154 1.95 7.52 14.77
C LEU A 154 2.46 6.42 15.71
N GLY A 155 2.02 6.41 16.97
CA GLY A 155 2.51 5.49 17.99
C GLY A 155 3.99 5.70 18.34
N THR A 156 4.53 6.91 18.15
CA THR A 156 5.95 7.18 18.40
C THR A 156 6.19 7.72 19.79
N VAL A 157 7.19 7.18 20.48
CA VAL A 157 7.66 7.66 21.80
C VAL A 157 8.66 8.80 21.67
N SER A 158 9.15 9.09 20.46
CA SER A 158 10.12 10.16 20.22
C SER A 158 9.65 11.51 20.75
N PRO A 159 10.56 12.37 21.26
CA PRO A 159 10.22 13.74 21.66
C PRO A 159 9.55 14.52 20.51
N ILE A 160 8.62 15.42 20.83
CA ILE A 160 7.90 16.23 19.85
C ILE A 160 8.87 17.07 18.97
N ARG A 161 9.99 17.52 19.55
CA ARG A 161 11.05 18.22 18.82
C ARG A 161 11.63 17.38 17.68
N THR A 162 11.86 16.09 17.93
CA THR A 162 12.37 15.15 16.94
C THR A 162 11.33 14.90 15.84
N LEU A 163 10.06 14.74 16.23
CA LEU A 163 8.98 14.58 15.24
C LEU A 163 8.85 15.83 14.37
N ARG A 164 8.88 17.03 14.96
CA ARG A 164 8.85 18.31 14.20
C ARG A 164 10.00 18.40 13.18
N PHE A 165 11.21 18.04 13.58
CA PHE A 165 12.36 17.99 12.68
C PHE A 165 12.18 17.01 11.52
N ASN A 166 11.70 15.80 11.82
CA ASN A 166 11.43 14.78 10.80
C ASN A 166 10.31 15.21 9.84
N MET A 167 9.27 15.87 10.35
CA MET A 167 8.20 16.43 9.51
C MET A 167 8.72 17.49 8.55
N ARG A 168 9.59 18.40 9.00
CA ARG A 168 10.23 19.41 8.11
C ARG A 168 11.00 18.72 6.99
N LYS A 169 11.84 17.73 7.31
CA LYS A 169 12.57 16.95 6.30
C LYS A 169 11.64 16.25 5.29
N LEU A 170 10.52 15.73 5.75
CA LEU A 170 9.54 15.09 4.90
C LEU A 170 8.83 16.10 3.97
N ILE A 171 8.52 17.30 4.50
CA ILE A 171 7.95 18.41 3.74
C ILE A 171 8.92 18.86 2.63
N ASP A 172 10.19 19.07 2.97
CA ASP A 172 11.22 19.52 2.03
C ASP A 172 11.44 18.49 0.90
N SER A 173 11.42 17.20 1.23
CA SER A 173 11.61 16.12 0.25
C SER A 173 10.37 15.81 -0.57
N ASN A 174 9.19 16.12 -0.09
CA ASN A 174 7.87 15.93 -0.72
C ASN A 174 7.69 14.56 -1.42
N HIS A 175 8.27 13.49 -0.84
CA HIS A 175 8.30 12.17 -1.45
C HIS A 175 7.10 11.26 -1.09
N LEU A 176 6.17 11.75 -0.25
CA LEU A 176 4.98 10.97 0.09
C LEU A 176 4.10 10.79 -1.15
N PRO A 177 3.70 9.55 -1.50
CA PRO A 177 2.78 9.33 -2.62
C PRO A 177 1.44 10.04 -2.39
N GLU A 178 0.79 10.49 -3.44
CA GLU A 178 -0.56 11.09 -3.47
C GLU A 178 -0.80 12.31 -2.56
N TYR A 179 0.10 12.63 -1.62
CA TYR A 179 -0.13 13.71 -0.65
C TYR A 179 1.04 14.69 -0.59
N ASN A 180 0.71 15.97 -0.57
CA ASN A 180 1.59 17.05 -0.14
C ASN A 180 1.39 17.25 1.37
N ILE A 181 2.46 17.64 2.05
CA ILE A 181 2.42 17.96 3.47
C ILE A 181 2.93 19.39 3.67
N SER A 182 2.26 20.13 4.51
CA SER A 182 2.73 21.41 5.01
C SER A 182 2.54 21.45 6.54
N MET A 183 3.26 22.36 7.21
CA MET A 183 3.12 22.53 8.66
C MET A 183 3.28 24.00 9.01
N TYR A 184 2.29 24.50 9.74
CA TYR A 184 2.27 25.86 10.29
C TYR A 184 1.82 25.79 11.75
N GLU A 185 2.53 26.45 12.66
CA GLU A 185 2.24 26.49 14.12
C GLU A 185 1.89 25.13 14.70
N ASP A 186 2.69 24.11 14.41
CA ASP A 186 2.47 22.72 14.83
C ASP A 186 1.15 22.09 14.35
N VAL A 187 0.48 22.68 13.36
CA VAL A 187 -0.62 22.07 12.63
C VAL A 187 -0.10 21.51 11.32
N VAL A 188 -0.18 20.21 11.19
CA VAL A 188 0.20 19.47 9.97
C VAL A 188 -1.01 19.39 9.05
N THR A 189 -0.85 19.79 7.81
CA THR A 189 -1.88 19.75 6.78
C THR A 189 -1.44 18.78 5.69
N PHE A 190 -2.28 17.79 5.43
CA PHE A 190 -2.16 16.88 4.29
C PHE A 190 -3.12 17.33 3.20
N THR A 191 -2.62 17.48 1.98
CA THR A 191 -3.42 17.86 0.81
C THR A 191 -3.22 16.82 -0.28
N ARG A 192 -4.29 16.34 -0.87
CA ARG A 192 -4.19 15.38 -1.98
C ARG A 192 -3.49 16.04 -3.16
N LYS A 193 -2.47 15.37 -3.70
CA LYS A 193 -1.85 15.76 -4.97
C LYS A 193 -2.89 15.58 -6.08
N GLU A 194 -2.99 16.53 -6.98
CA GLU A 194 -3.79 16.33 -8.17
C GLU A 194 -3.28 15.09 -8.91
N PRO A 195 -4.15 14.20 -9.35
CA PRO A 195 -3.73 13.11 -10.22
C PRO A 195 -3.08 13.73 -11.48
N PRO A 196 -2.05 13.09 -12.06
CA PRO A 196 -1.46 13.57 -13.29
C PRO A 196 -2.57 13.74 -14.32
N LYS A 197 -2.65 14.92 -14.93
CA LYS A 197 -3.69 15.22 -15.92
C LYS A 197 -3.61 14.16 -17.03
N ALA A 198 -4.72 13.50 -17.27
CA ALA A 198 -4.81 12.54 -18.37
C ALA A 198 -4.40 13.24 -19.69
N PRO A 199 -3.63 12.56 -20.56
CA PRO A 199 -3.23 13.17 -21.80
C PRO A 199 -4.46 13.60 -22.61
N THR A 200 -4.44 14.83 -23.15
CA THR A 200 -5.53 15.34 -23.97
C THR A 200 -5.64 14.54 -25.27
N LYS A 201 -6.83 14.55 -25.91
CA LYS A 201 -7.03 13.88 -27.20
C LYS A 201 -5.94 14.25 -28.19
N THR A 202 -5.60 15.53 -28.30
CA THR A 202 -4.53 16.02 -29.20
C THR A 202 -3.16 15.45 -28.87
N GLN A 203 -2.84 15.31 -27.59
CA GLN A 203 -1.57 14.70 -27.16
C GLN A 203 -1.53 13.19 -27.49
N ILE A 204 -2.67 12.50 -27.34
CA ILE A 204 -2.79 11.08 -27.68
C ILE A 204 -2.56 10.89 -29.17
N TYR A 205 -3.24 11.66 -30.05
CA TYR A 205 -3.06 11.57 -31.49
C TYR A 205 -1.63 11.89 -31.93
N LYS A 206 -1.02 12.96 -31.41
CA LYS A 206 0.38 13.31 -31.72
C LYS A 206 1.41 12.30 -31.20
N GLY A 207 1.09 11.59 -30.16
CA GLY A 207 2.00 10.62 -29.53
C GLY A 207 1.71 9.16 -29.87
N ALA A 208 0.69 8.89 -30.69
CA ALA A 208 0.39 7.54 -31.16
C ALA A 208 1.50 7.03 -32.08
N LYS A 209 1.84 5.74 -31.96
CA LYS A 209 2.80 5.07 -32.85
C LYS A 209 2.07 4.57 -34.09
N PRO A 210 2.78 4.39 -35.21
CA PRO A 210 2.20 3.76 -36.40
C PRO A 210 1.55 2.41 -36.06
N GLY A 211 0.26 2.23 -36.42
CA GLY A 211 -0.51 1.02 -36.15
C GLY A 211 -1.10 0.90 -34.76
N GLU A 212 -0.89 1.90 -33.88
CA GLU A 212 -1.44 1.91 -32.52
C GLU A 212 -2.86 2.50 -32.51
N SER A 213 -3.84 1.80 -31.89
CA SER A 213 -5.18 2.36 -31.73
C SER A 213 -5.18 3.50 -30.70
N TYR A 214 -6.23 4.36 -30.76
CA TYR A 214 -6.41 5.46 -29.80
C TYR A 214 -6.36 4.97 -28.36
N ASP A 215 -7.02 3.86 -28.03
CA ASP A 215 -7.09 3.33 -26.68
C ASP A 215 -5.76 2.75 -26.21
N GLN A 216 -5.02 2.11 -27.10
CA GLN A 216 -3.65 1.64 -26.84
C GLN A 216 -2.71 2.81 -26.55
N ALA A 217 -2.76 3.86 -27.39
CA ALA A 217 -1.96 5.08 -27.21
C ALA A 217 -2.31 5.78 -25.90
N LYS A 218 -3.60 5.92 -25.57
CA LYS A 218 -4.10 6.50 -24.33
C LYS A 218 -3.59 5.75 -23.12
N THR A 219 -3.69 4.43 -23.09
CA THR A 219 -3.23 3.56 -21.98
C THR A 219 -1.73 3.70 -21.78
N ARG A 220 -0.93 3.59 -22.86
CA ARG A 220 0.52 3.73 -22.82
C ARG A 220 0.97 5.12 -22.34
N MET A 221 0.33 6.18 -22.81
CA MET A 221 0.68 7.56 -22.45
C MET A 221 0.27 7.89 -21.01
N SER A 222 -0.87 7.42 -20.55
CA SER A 222 -1.28 7.56 -19.16
C SER A 222 -0.33 6.84 -18.21
N ALA A 223 0.14 5.64 -18.56
CA ALA A 223 1.17 4.92 -17.81
C ALA A 223 2.51 5.67 -17.81
N LYS A 224 2.93 6.27 -18.96
CA LYS A 224 4.16 7.08 -19.05
C LYS A 224 4.09 8.38 -18.25
N THR A 225 2.94 9.02 -18.19
CA THR A 225 2.74 10.24 -17.41
C THR A 225 2.96 9.94 -15.92
N GLY A 226 2.39 8.86 -15.41
CA GLY A 226 2.66 8.39 -14.05
C GLY A 226 4.13 8.09 -13.77
N ILE A 227 4.87 7.51 -14.74
CA ILE A 227 6.31 7.20 -14.63
C ILE A 227 7.17 8.48 -14.72
N LYS A 228 6.77 9.47 -15.54
CA LYS A 228 7.53 10.71 -15.74
C LYS A 228 7.46 11.62 -14.50
N ASP A 229 6.30 11.72 -13.88
CA ASP A 229 6.13 12.45 -12.63
C ASP A 229 6.88 11.76 -11.48
N MET A 230 6.97 10.43 -11.49
CA MET A 230 7.83 9.66 -10.62
C MET A 230 9.32 9.97 -10.81
N LYS A 231 9.82 10.09 -12.06
CA LYS A 231 11.23 10.42 -12.35
C LYS A 231 11.55 11.87 -12.00
N LYS A 232 10.61 12.81 -12.18
CA LYS A 232 10.77 14.21 -11.81
C LYS A 232 10.81 14.41 -10.30
N ALA A 233 10.05 13.63 -9.54
CA ALA A 233 10.11 13.60 -8.08
C ALA A 233 11.42 12.99 -7.54
N LEU A 234 12.07 12.10 -8.32
CA LEU A 234 13.34 11.46 -7.97
C LEU A 234 14.58 12.19 -8.51
N GLY A 235 14.42 13.10 -9.49
CA GLY A 235 15.51 13.74 -10.23
C GLY A 235 15.93 15.12 -9.72
N LYS A 236 15.39 15.59 -8.60
CA LYS A 236 15.92 16.75 -7.86
C LYS A 236 16.78 16.22 -6.71
N ARG A 237 17.97 15.79 -7.06
CA ARG A 237 19.16 15.80 -6.20
C ARG A 237 20.08 16.92 -6.61
#